data_7ade98aa2397290adc99f068fe9bd9ec
#
_entry.id   7ade98aa2397290adc99f068fe9bd9ec
#
_cell.length_a   1.000
_cell.length_b   1.000
_cell.length_c   1.000
_cell.angle_alpha   90.00
_cell.angle_beta   90.00
_cell.angle_gamma   90.00
#
_symmetry.space_group_name_H-M   'P 1'
#
loop_
_entity.id
_entity.type
_entity.pdbx_description
1 polymer ?
#
loop_
_entity_poly.entity_id
_entity_poly.type
_entity_poly.pdbx_seq_one_letter_code
_entity_poly.pdbx_strand_id
1 'polypeptide(L)'
;MTADGPAAVIVLAAGEGTRMRTAMPKMLNEVCGRPMLGHVLAAARELSPRRLILVVSDLNGQVAGYARQHYPEATLVVQERRGSWGTGHAVRTVIESVGVIHGTVIVLFSDTPMLRGETLISLAAEHEATGAAVTVLTARAPEPRGYGRILRDTDGHICGIVEEADATDEQRAVTEVSSGMFAFDGDLLADAVKRVPAARATGEEYLTEVPAILRGDGHLVGSAFCADFDEVQGVNNQAQLARARRVLNERLLTRWMAAGVTIVDPASTWIDVDVHIEPGVRISQATQLEGRTAIGAGASVGPGCLLRNTSVGAGATVLQAVCEDAVVEPGTVVGPFAHLRPGAAGQRDAERDAAAQSPARASSSAWQHKES
;
A
#
# COMPACT_ATOMS: atom_id res chain seq x y z
N MET A 1 23.74 1.83 -10.46
CA MET A 1 22.56 2.48 -11.06
C MET A 1 23.08 3.59 -11.97
N THR A 2 22.71 3.55 -13.25
CA THR A 2 22.81 4.71 -14.13
C THR A 2 22.01 5.85 -13.48
N ALA A 3 22.43 7.11 -13.69
CA ALA A 3 21.80 8.31 -13.11
C ALA A 3 20.30 8.45 -13.46
N ASP A 4 19.81 7.66 -14.41
CA ASP A 4 18.43 7.57 -14.85
C ASP A 4 17.78 6.29 -14.33
N GLY A 5 16.60 6.39 -13.72
CA GLY A 5 15.79 5.25 -13.29
C GLY A 5 15.37 4.33 -14.47
N PRO A 6 14.56 3.26 -14.19
CA PRO A 6 14.14 2.32 -15.23
C PRO A 6 13.36 3.04 -16.35
N ALA A 7 13.38 2.45 -17.55
CA ALA A 7 12.69 2.99 -18.72
C ALA A 7 11.19 3.13 -18.48
N ALA A 8 10.60 2.14 -17.79
CA ALA A 8 9.21 2.23 -17.35
C ALA A 8 8.97 1.39 -16.09
N VAL A 9 7.97 1.82 -15.31
CA VAL A 9 7.27 0.99 -14.33
C VAL A 9 5.83 0.83 -14.80
N ILE A 10 5.38 -0.43 -14.94
CA ILE A 10 4.02 -0.79 -15.32
C ILE A 10 3.32 -1.33 -14.07
N VAL A 11 2.22 -0.72 -13.65
CA VAL A 11 1.40 -1.16 -12.52
C VAL A 11 0.10 -1.76 -13.03
N LEU A 12 -0.17 -3.03 -12.71
CA LEU A 12 -1.35 -3.75 -13.15
C LEU A 12 -2.51 -3.51 -12.16
N ALA A 13 -3.55 -2.78 -12.60
CA ALA A 13 -4.69 -2.40 -11.78
C ALA A 13 -6.07 -2.65 -12.46
N ALA A 14 -6.12 -3.52 -13.46
CA ALA A 14 -7.36 -3.86 -14.18
C ALA A 14 -8.16 -5.01 -13.57
N GLY A 15 -7.69 -5.61 -12.45
CA GLY A 15 -8.34 -6.73 -11.77
C GLY A 15 -9.67 -6.34 -11.11
N GLU A 16 -10.71 -7.18 -11.20
CA GLU A 16 -12.05 -6.91 -10.62
C GLU A 16 -12.09 -7.01 -9.10
N GLY A 17 -11.20 -7.82 -8.49
CA GLY A 17 -11.14 -7.95 -7.03
C GLY A 17 -12.41 -8.54 -6.38
N THR A 18 -13.12 -9.42 -7.05
CA THR A 18 -14.42 -9.99 -6.62
C THR A 18 -14.40 -10.62 -5.23
N ARG A 19 -13.23 -11.13 -4.79
CA ARG A 19 -13.02 -11.72 -3.46
C ARG A 19 -13.11 -10.72 -2.31
N MET A 20 -13.02 -9.40 -2.57
CA MET A 20 -13.19 -8.36 -1.54
C MET A 20 -14.62 -8.18 -1.07
N ARG A 21 -15.62 -8.53 -1.90
CA ARG A 21 -17.05 -8.43 -1.62
C ARG A 21 -17.48 -7.03 -1.16
N THR A 22 -16.89 -5.98 -1.75
CA THR A 22 -17.23 -4.57 -1.51
C THR A 22 -17.58 -3.88 -2.82
N ALA A 23 -18.36 -2.78 -2.73
CA ALA A 23 -18.65 -1.93 -3.90
C ALA A 23 -17.45 -1.11 -4.36
N MET A 24 -16.47 -0.89 -3.49
CA MET A 24 -15.23 -0.17 -3.80
C MET A 24 -14.29 -1.09 -4.59
N PRO A 25 -13.64 -0.61 -5.66
CA PRO A 25 -12.60 -1.35 -6.34
C PRO A 25 -11.52 -1.83 -5.36
N LYS A 26 -11.08 -3.10 -5.52
CA LYS A 26 -10.14 -3.75 -4.61
C LYS A 26 -8.94 -2.85 -4.26
N MET A 27 -8.28 -2.29 -5.29
CA MET A 27 -7.05 -1.51 -5.16
C MET A 27 -7.25 -0.12 -4.53
N LEU A 28 -8.49 0.32 -4.34
CA LEU A 28 -8.82 1.58 -3.66
C LEU A 28 -9.14 1.40 -2.16
N ASN A 29 -9.16 0.16 -1.64
CA ASN A 29 -9.25 -0.06 -0.21
C ASN A 29 -8.00 0.48 0.50
N GLU A 30 -8.21 1.21 1.58
CA GLU A 30 -7.14 1.92 2.28
C GLU A 30 -6.39 1.03 3.28
N VAL A 31 -5.09 1.29 3.37
CA VAL A 31 -4.18 0.77 4.39
C VAL A 31 -3.47 1.98 5.00
N CYS A 32 -3.71 2.27 6.29
CA CYS A 32 -3.17 3.44 7.00
C CYS A 32 -3.34 4.74 6.20
N GLY A 33 -4.60 5.06 5.83
CA GLY A 33 -4.99 6.33 5.20
C GLY A 33 -4.68 6.49 3.71
N ARG A 34 -4.08 5.48 3.08
CA ARG A 34 -3.76 5.53 1.64
C ARG A 34 -4.31 4.29 0.92
N PRO A 35 -4.93 4.40 -0.26
CA PRO A 35 -5.33 3.26 -1.08
C PRO A 35 -4.15 2.33 -1.39
N MET A 36 -4.39 1.01 -1.50
CA MET A 36 -3.36 0.03 -1.84
C MET A 36 -2.60 0.41 -3.11
N LEU A 37 -3.31 0.83 -4.15
CA LEU A 37 -2.71 1.36 -5.38
C LEU A 37 -1.78 2.55 -5.10
N GLY A 38 -2.18 3.46 -4.19
CA GLY A 38 -1.39 4.62 -3.82
C GLY A 38 -0.06 4.25 -3.15
N HIS A 39 -0.02 3.18 -2.35
CA HIS A 39 1.22 2.65 -1.78
C HIS A 39 2.17 2.14 -2.87
N VAL A 40 1.66 1.33 -3.79
CA VAL A 40 2.46 0.78 -4.89
C VAL A 40 2.98 1.88 -5.81
N LEU A 41 2.14 2.87 -6.17
CA LEU A 41 2.57 4.00 -6.99
C LEU A 41 3.59 4.89 -6.27
N ALA A 42 3.48 5.05 -4.94
CA ALA A 42 4.48 5.76 -4.15
C ALA A 42 5.84 5.04 -4.17
N ALA A 43 5.86 3.72 -3.94
CA ALA A 43 7.08 2.91 -4.04
C ALA A 43 7.67 2.94 -5.48
N ALA A 44 6.83 2.89 -6.50
CA ALA A 44 7.26 3.00 -7.90
C ALA A 44 7.93 4.34 -8.23
N ARG A 45 7.45 5.45 -7.64
CA ARG A 45 8.07 6.79 -7.81
C ARG A 45 9.49 6.87 -7.24
N GLU A 46 9.82 6.09 -6.21
CA GLU A 46 11.18 6.08 -5.63
C GLU A 46 12.24 5.57 -6.62
N LEU A 47 11.83 4.77 -7.61
CA LEU A 47 12.70 4.37 -8.73
C LEU A 47 12.99 5.51 -9.72
N SER A 48 12.30 6.64 -9.64
CA SER A 48 12.37 7.73 -10.61
C SER A 48 12.23 7.24 -12.06
N PRO A 49 11.18 6.47 -12.42
CA PRO A 49 11.05 5.88 -13.74
C PRO A 49 10.85 6.97 -14.81
N ARG A 50 11.40 6.77 -16.01
CA ARG A 50 11.16 7.68 -17.14
C ARG A 50 9.69 7.68 -17.58
N ARG A 51 8.97 6.56 -17.38
CA ARG A 51 7.54 6.41 -17.66
C ARG A 51 6.88 5.61 -16.53
N LEU A 52 5.82 6.16 -15.94
CA LEU A 52 4.92 5.44 -15.04
C LEU A 52 3.65 5.09 -15.82
N ILE A 53 3.33 3.80 -15.96
CA ILE A 53 2.20 3.31 -16.75
C ILE A 53 1.27 2.53 -15.82
N LEU A 54 -0.01 2.88 -15.83
CA LEU A 54 -1.02 2.20 -15.04
C LEU A 54 -2.04 1.52 -15.96
N VAL A 55 -2.16 0.20 -15.84
CA VAL A 55 -3.16 -0.58 -16.58
C VAL A 55 -4.46 -0.59 -15.80
N VAL A 56 -5.53 -0.09 -16.40
CA VAL A 56 -6.87 0.01 -15.80
C VAL A 56 -7.91 -0.72 -16.64
N SER A 57 -9.05 -1.06 -16.05
CA SER A 57 -10.17 -1.67 -16.78
C SER A 57 -11.06 -0.64 -17.49
N ASP A 58 -11.07 0.61 -17.02
CA ASP A 58 -11.91 1.70 -17.54
C ASP A 58 -11.28 3.06 -17.24
N LEU A 59 -11.21 3.93 -18.25
CA LEU A 59 -10.70 5.30 -18.08
C LEU A 59 -11.64 6.20 -17.27
N ASN A 60 -12.93 5.92 -17.24
CA ASN A 60 -13.92 6.69 -16.49
C ASN A 60 -14.16 6.13 -15.09
N GLY A 61 -13.53 5.00 -14.77
CA GLY A 61 -13.66 4.34 -13.48
C GLY A 61 -12.95 5.05 -12.33
N GLN A 62 -13.29 4.67 -11.10
CA GLN A 62 -12.74 5.26 -9.88
C GLN A 62 -11.21 5.12 -9.78
N VAL A 63 -10.64 4.00 -10.26
CA VAL A 63 -9.18 3.74 -10.26
C VAL A 63 -8.45 4.76 -11.15
N ALA A 64 -8.96 4.98 -12.36
CA ALA A 64 -8.41 5.98 -13.27
C ALA A 64 -8.59 7.41 -12.73
N GLY A 65 -9.72 7.69 -12.07
CA GLY A 65 -9.99 8.97 -11.39
C GLY A 65 -8.96 9.23 -10.28
N TYR A 66 -8.72 8.27 -9.41
CA TYR A 66 -7.70 8.36 -8.37
C TYR A 66 -6.30 8.62 -8.94
N ALA A 67 -5.92 7.88 -9.99
CA ALA A 67 -4.62 8.04 -10.61
C ALA A 67 -4.45 9.44 -11.21
N ARG A 68 -5.42 9.96 -11.95
CA ARG A 68 -5.36 11.33 -12.51
C ARG A 68 -5.22 12.41 -11.44
N GLN A 69 -5.86 12.23 -10.31
CA GLN A 69 -5.82 13.20 -9.21
C GLN A 69 -4.50 13.21 -8.46
N HIS A 70 -3.91 12.03 -8.21
CA HIS A 70 -2.74 11.88 -7.31
C HIS A 70 -1.43 11.57 -8.06
N TYR A 71 -1.52 11.09 -9.29
CA TYR A 71 -0.40 10.65 -10.13
C TYR A 71 -0.61 11.12 -11.59
N PRO A 72 -0.71 12.45 -11.82
CA PRO A 72 -1.03 13.01 -13.15
C PRO A 72 0.01 12.68 -14.22
N GLU A 73 1.24 12.32 -13.83
CA GLU A 73 2.31 11.86 -14.71
C GLU A 73 2.09 10.43 -15.24
N ALA A 74 1.19 9.66 -14.63
CA ALA A 74 0.95 8.26 -15.03
C ALA A 74 0.19 8.17 -16.36
N THR A 75 0.75 7.43 -17.30
CA THR A 75 0.05 7.07 -18.54
C THR A 75 -0.95 5.97 -18.23
N LEU A 76 -2.24 6.20 -18.53
CA LEU A 76 -3.28 5.19 -18.34
C LEU A 76 -3.47 4.38 -19.61
N VAL A 77 -3.43 3.05 -19.50
CA VAL A 77 -3.69 2.09 -20.58
C VAL A 77 -4.87 1.22 -20.19
N VAL A 78 -5.83 1.04 -21.10
CA VAL A 78 -7.03 0.22 -20.84
C VAL A 78 -6.78 -1.21 -21.27
N GLN A 79 -6.95 -2.15 -20.35
CA GLN A 79 -7.04 -3.57 -20.67
C GLN A 79 -8.49 -3.94 -21.01
N GLU A 80 -8.81 -4.03 -22.29
CA GLU A 80 -10.11 -4.53 -22.73
C GLU A 80 -10.19 -6.06 -22.57
N ARG A 81 -11.29 -6.54 -21.99
CA ARG A 81 -11.57 -7.99 -21.85
C ARG A 81 -12.34 -8.51 -23.06
N ARG A 82 -11.67 -8.58 -24.21
CA ARG A 82 -12.24 -9.16 -25.45
C ARG A 82 -11.52 -10.45 -25.79
N GLY A 83 -12.00 -11.55 -25.25
CA GLY A 83 -11.52 -12.91 -25.61
C GLY A 83 -10.24 -13.34 -24.89
N SER A 84 -9.36 -12.45 -24.53
CA SER A 84 -8.10 -12.70 -23.81
C SER A 84 -8.03 -11.85 -22.54
N TRP A 85 -7.41 -12.37 -21.48
CA TRP A 85 -7.28 -11.70 -20.21
C TRP A 85 -6.09 -12.26 -19.41
N GLY A 86 -5.75 -11.63 -18.29
CA GLY A 86 -4.62 -12.04 -17.46
C GLY A 86 -3.50 -11.01 -17.43
N THR A 87 -2.45 -11.31 -16.69
CA THR A 87 -1.34 -10.38 -16.44
C THR A 87 -0.41 -10.24 -17.65
N GLY A 88 -0.23 -11.32 -18.41
CA GLY A 88 0.50 -11.29 -19.69
C GLY A 88 -0.24 -10.44 -20.73
N HIS A 89 -1.57 -10.63 -20.88
CA HIS A 89 -2.40 -9.80 -21.73
C HIS A 89 -2.34 -8.30 -21.35
N ALA A 90 -2.33 -7.98 -20.04
CA ALA A 90 -2.23 -6.59 -19.58
C ALA A 90 -0.91 -5.94 -20.04
N VAL A 91 0.23 -6.63 -19.90
CA VAL A 91 1.53 -6.12 -20.36
C VAL A 91 1.58 -6.03 -21.88
N ARG A 92 1.04 -7.03 -22.61
CA ARG A 92 0.93 -6.97 -24.06
C ARG A 92 0.13 -5.76 -24.52
N THR A 93 -1.01 -5.46 -23.87
CA THR A 93 -1.83 -4.27 -24.15
C THR A 93 -1.03 -2.97 -23.97
N VAL A 94 -0.14 -2.92 -22.96
CA VAL A 94 0.78 -1.77 -22.81
C VAL A 94 1.69 -1.66 -24.02
N ILE A 95 2.38 -2.73 -24.41
CA ILE A 95 3.30 -2.71 -25.55
C ILE A 95 2.59 -2.32 -26.86
N GLU A 96 1.37 -2.83 -27.07
CA GLU A 96 0.54 -2.47 -28.24
C GLU A 96 0.12 -0.99 -28.23
N SER A 97 -0.12 -0.41 -27.04
CA SER A 97 -0.59 0.97 -26.89
C SER A 97 0.53 2.01 -26.98
N VAL A 98 1.69 1.73 -26.41
CA VAL A 98 2.78 2.71 -26.24
C VAL A 98 4.03 2.41 -27.04
N GLY A 99 4.05 1.28 -27.76
CA GLY A 99 5.21 0.75 -28.49
C GLY A 99 6.20 0.01 -27.62
N VAL A 100 7.27 -0.48 -28.22
CA VAL A 100 8.38 -1.13 -27.53
C VAL A 100 9.03 -0.14 -26.57
N ILE A 101 9.33 -0.58 -25.35
CA ILE A 101 9.99 0.22 -24.32
C ILE A 101 11.43 -0.26 -24.20
N HIS A 102 12.39 0.50 -24.71
CA HIS A 102 13.80 0.14 -24.67
C HIS A 102 14.41 0.36 -23.29
N GLY A 103 15.12 -0.64 -22.78
CA GLY A 103 15.77 -0.66 -21.45
C GLY A 103 14.93 -1.37 -20.39
N THR A 104 15.26 -1.16 -19.12
CA THR A 104 14.64 -1.88 -18.00
C THR A 104 13.16 -1.51 -17.82
N VAL A 105 12.28 -2.51 -17.83
CA VAL A 105 10.83 -2.39 -17.55
C VAL A 105 10.50 -3.18 -16.30
N ILE A 106 9.95 -2.50 -15.29
CA ILE A 106 9.49 -3.15 -14.05
C ILE A 106 7.98 -3.30 -14.09
N VAL A 107 7.48 -4.50 -13.77
CA VAL A 107 6.05 -4.79 -13.70
C VAL A 107 5.66 -5.09 -12.25
N LEU A 108 4.61 -4.39 -11.76
CA LEU A 108 4.13 -4.46 -10.40
C LEU A 108 2.62 -4.74 -10.36
N PHE A 109 2.15 -5.32 -9.25
CA PHE A 109 0.73 -5.45 -8.95
C PHE A 109 0.25 -4.32 -8.04
N SER A 110 -0.98 -3.86 -8.24
CA SER A 110 -1.61 -2.77 -7.47
C SER A 110 -2.11 -3.17 -6.08
N ASP A 111 -2.00 -4.42 -5.70
CA ASP A 111 -2.56 -4.99 -4.47
C ASP A 111 -1.50 -5.45 -3.45
N THR A 112 -0.27 -4.97 -3.58
CA THR A 112 0.86 -5.24 -2.67
C THR A 112 1.24 -3.98 -1.88
N PRO A 113 0.39 -3.49 -0.94
CA PRO A 113 0.53 -2.17 -0.33
C PRO A 113 1.73 -2.03 0.62
N MET A 114 2.38 -3.13 0.99
CA MET A 114 3.52 -3.14 1.92
C MET A 114 4.87 -3.12 1.21
N LEU A 115 4.87 -3.09 -0.14
CA LEU A 115 6.06 -3.02 -0.98
C LEU A 115 6.84 -1.73 -0.72
N ARG A 116 8.16 -1.84 -0.58
CA ARG A 116 9.06 -0.70 -0.35
C ARG A 116 9.80 -0.32 -1.62
N GLY A 117 10.13 0.97 -1.71
CA GLY A 117 10.95 1.47 -2.81
C GLY A 117 12.36 0.87 -2.83
N GLU A 118 12.97 0.67 -1.64
CA GLU A 118 14.30 0.05 -1.52
C GLU A 118 14.33 -1.37 -2.12
N THR A 119 13.26 -2.15 -1.96
CA THR A 119 13.14 -3.49 -2.55
C THR A 119 13.08 -3.42 -4.07
N LEU A 120 12.36 -2.45 -4.61
CA LEU A 120 12.30 -2.21 -6.06
C LEU A 120 13.63 -1.70 -6.62
N ILE A 121 14.33 -0.83 -5.89
CA ILE A 121 15.68 -0.36 -6.24
C ILE A 121 16.65 -1.56 -6.29
N SER A 122 16.56 -2.46 -5.30
CA SER A 122 17.39 -3.67 -5.26
C SER A 122 17.07 -4.61 -6.43
N LEU A 123 15.80 -4.78 -6.79
CA LEU A 123 15.37 -5.58 -7.96
C LEU A 123 15.96 -5.01 -9.27
N ALA A 124 15.85 -3.68 -9.46
CA ALA A 124 16.40 -3.01 -10.64
C ALA A 124 17.92 -3.15 -10.71
N ALA A 125 18.62 -2.94 -9.58
CA ALA A 125 20.07 -3.06 -9.50
C ALA A 125 20.57 -4.49 -9.81
N GLU A 126 19.90 -5.52 -9.30
CA GLU A 126 20.23 -6.92 -9.58
C GLU A 126 20.00 -7.26 -11.06
N HIS A 127 18.92 -6.74 -11.64
CA HIS A 127 18.61 -6.92 -13.06
C HIS A 127 19.70 -6.30 -13.94
N GLU A 128 20.11 -5.06 -13.67
CA GLU A 128 21.18 -4.36 -14.40
C GLU A 128 22.53 -5.07 -14.23
N ALA A 129 22.86 -5.49 -12.99
CA ALA A 129 24.15 -6.11 -12.68
C ALA A 129 24.34 -7.46 -13.36
N THR A 130 23.27 -8.24 -13.49
CA THR A 130 23.31 -9.58 -14.10
C THR A 130 23.15 -9.54 -15.61
N GLY A 131 22.57 -8.47 -16.17
CA GLY A 131 22.21 -8.40 -17.59
C GLY A 131 21.17 -9.46 -17.98
N ALA A 132 20.36 -9.93 -17.03
CA ALA A 132 19.35 -10.93 -17.27
C ALA A 132 18.23 -10.40 -18.20
N ALA A 133 17.62 -11.24 -19.00
CA ALA A 133 16.45 -10.88 -19.81
C ALA A 133 15.22 -10.62 -18.93
N VAL A 134 15.14 -11.32 -17.81
CA VAL A 134 14.16 -11.10 -16.76
C VAL A 134 14.76 -11.42 -15.38
N THR A 135 14.46 -10.60 -14.38
CA THR A 135 14.76 -10.86 -12.98
C THR A 135 13.45 -10.95 -12.21
N VAL A 136 13.20 -12.10 -11.58
CA VAL A 136 12.00 -12.36 -10.80
C VAL A 136 12.24 -11.91 -9.37
N LEU A 137 11.34 -11.09 -8.79
CA LEU A 137 11.35 -10.85 -7.35
C LEU A 137 10.75 -12.06 -6.66
N THR A 138 11.57 -12.80 -5.89
CA THR A 138 11.16 -14.01 -5.16
C THR A 138 11.13 -13.76 -3.66
N ALA A 139 10.36 -14.56 -2.94
CA ALA A 139 10.37 -14.55 -1.48
C ALA A 139 10.09 -15.96 -0.94
N ARG A 140 10.39 -16.18 0.33
CA ARG A 140 10.02 -17.43 1.02
C ARG A 140 8.71 -17.23 1.77
N ALA A 141 7.65 -17.88 1.30
CA ALA A 141 6.33 -17.81 1.93
C ALA A 141 6.22 -18.85 3.06
N PRO A 142 5.82 -18.44 4.29
CA PRO A 142 5.46 -19.39 5.35
C PRO A 142 4.32 -20.32 4.96
N GLU A 143 3.34 -19.78 4.21
CA GLU A 143 2.23 -20.50 3.60
C GLU A 143 2.18 -20.17 2.11
N PRO A 144 2.78 -21.03 1.24
CA PRO A 144 2.94 -20.72 -0.17
C PRO A 144 1.65 -20.83 -1.00
N ARG A 145 0.54 -21.23 -0.38
CA ARG A 145 -0.74 -21.45 -1.06
C ARG A 145 -1.22 -20.19 -1.81
N GLY A 146 -1.56 -20.37 -3.07
CA GLY A 146 -2.08 -19.29 -3.95
C GLY A 146 -1.00 -18.44 -4.63
N TYR A 147 0.27 -18.82 -4.51
CA TYR A 147 1.39 -18.18 -5.22
C TYR A 147 1.95 -19.12 -6.29
N GLY A 148 2.55 -18.55 -7.32
CA GLY A 148 3.41 -19.30 -8.26
C GLY A 148 4.67 -19.79 -7.55
N ARG A 149 5.01 -21.06 -7.75
CA ARG A 149 6.23 -21.68 -7.19
C ARG A 149 7.43 -21.47 -8.08
N ILE A 150 8.55 -21.06 -7.49
CA ILE A 150 9.82 -20.95 -8.21
C ILE A 150 10.44 -22.33 -8.31
N LEU A 151 10.60 -22.80 -9.53
CA LEU A 151 11.32 -24.04 -9.79
C LEU A 151 12.77 -23.72 -10.19
N ARG A 152 13.71 -24.45 -9.57
CA ARG A 152 15.15 -24.31 -9.86
C ARG A 152 15.70 -25.60 -10.41
N ASP A 153 16.67 -25.49 -11.31
CA ASP A 153 17.45 -26.62 -11.80
C ASP A 153 18.55 -27.01 -10.78
N THR A 154 19.36 -28.03 -11.15
CA THR A 154 20.45 -28.54 -10.32
C THR A 154 21.53 -27.51 -10.01
N ASP A 155 21.69 -26.52 -10.88
CA ASP A 155 22.67 -25.45 -10.74
C ASP A 155 22.10 -24.23 -9.98
N GLY A 156 20.82 -24.31 -9.56
CA GLY A 156 20.13 -23.29 -8.78
C GLY A 156 19.49 -22.16 -9.63
N HIS A 157 19.55 -22.26 -10.96
CA HIS A 157 18.90 -21.26 -11.83
C HIS A 157 17.38 -21.49 -11.91
N ILE A 158 16.62 -20.41 -12.05
CA ILE A 158 15.18 -20.52 -12.27
C ILE A 158 14.91 -21.23 -13.60
N CYS A 159 14.21 -22.37 -13.54
CA CYS A 159 13.80 -23.12 -14.71
C CYS A 159 12.32 -22.97 -15.05
N GLY A 160 11.52 -22.40 -14.15
CA GLY A 160 10.11 -22.13 -14.39
C GLY A 160 9.42 -21.54 -13.16
N ILE A 161 8.24 -21.01 -13.42
CA ILE A 161 7.29 -20.58 -12.38
C ILE A 161 6.00 -21.36 -12.65
N VAL A 162 5.52 -22.13 -11.65
CA VAL A 162 4.31 -22.91 -11.80
C VAL A 162 3.23 -22.34 -10.89
N GLU A 163 2.10 -21.95 -11.47
CA GLU A 163 0.96 -21.42 -10.73
C GLU A 163 0.31 -22.48 -9.85
N GLU A 164 -0.30 -22.08 -8.72
CA GLU A 164 -0.96 -22.98 -7.75
C GLU A 164 -1.92 -23.96 -8.42
N ALA A 165 -2.68 -23.50 -9.43
CA ALA A 165 -3.70 -24.31 -10.11
C ALA A 165 -3.11 -25.44 -10.95
N ASP A 166 -1.89 -25.24 -11.48
CA ASP A 166 -1.22 -26.16 -12.39
C ASP A 166 -0.11 -26.98 -11.70
N ALA A 167 0.17 -26.71 -10.40
CA ALA A 167 1.25 -27.33 -9.64
C ALA A 167 0.93 -28.78 -9.23
N THR A 168 1.94 -29.68 -9.32
CA THR A 168 1.90 -31.01 -8.68
C THR A 168 2.03 -30.89 -7.15
N ASP A 169 1.80 -31.99 -6.41
CA ASP A 169 1.91 -31.96 -4.94
C ASP A 169 3.36 -31.69 -4.48
N GLU A 170 4.37 -32.21 -5.20
CA GLU A 170 5.78 -31.91 -4.93
C GLU A 170 6.09 -30.43 -5.19
N GLN A 171 5.56 -29.87 -6.27
CA GLN A 171 5.74 -28.45 -6.60
C GLN A 171 5.04 -27.55 -5.57
N ARG A 172 3.86 -27.93 -5.08
CA ARG A 172 3.15 -27.19 -4.00
C ARG A 172 3.92 -27.13 -2.70
N ALA A 173 4.79 -28.10 -2.43
CA ALA A 173 5.66 -28.12 -1.24
C ALA A 173 6.81 -27.09 -1.30
N VAL A 174 7.12 -26.55 -2.46
CA VAL A 174 8.15 -25.51 -2.62
C VAL A 174 7.70 -24.24 -1.91
N THR A 175 8.55 -23.71 -1.02
CA THR A 175 8.27 -22.50 -0.24
C THR A 175 8.75 -21.21 -0.87
N GLU A 176 9.66 -21.30 -1.87
CA GLU A 176 10.06 -20.15 -2.65
C GLU A 176 8.99 -19.82 -3.69
N VAL A 177 8.48 -18.60 -3.62
CA VAL A 177 7.36 -18.16 -4.44
C VAL A 177 7.74 -16.96 -5.32
N SER A 178 7.06 -16.85 -6.45
CA SER A 178 7.07 -15.64 -7.26
C SER A 178 6.17 -14.59 -6.61
N SER A 179 6.70 -13.37 -6.42
CA SER A 179 5.88 -12.23 -6.01
C SER A 179 4.94 -11.75 -7.11
N GLY A 180 5.15 -12.19 -8.35
CA GLY A 180 4.52 -11.63 -9.55
C GLY A 180 5.15 -10.33 -10.03
N MET A 181 6.17 -9.83 -9.34
CA MET A 181 6.90 -8.61 -9.72
C MET A 181 8.19 -8.99 -10.45
N PHE A 182 8.48 -8.26 -11.51
CA PHE A 182 9.55 -8.57 -12.43
C PHE A 182 10.27 -7.30 -12.88
N ALA A 183 11.57 -7.42 -13.15
CA ALA A 183 12.32 -6.50 -14.00
C ALA A 183 12.67 -7.22 -15.31
N PHE A 184 12.40 -6.60 -16.43
CA PHE A 184 12.61 -7.16 -17.78
C PHE A 184 13.52 -6.27 -18.60
N ASP A 185 14.28 -6.89 -19.51
CA ASP A 185 14.71 -6.21 -20.72
C ASP A 185 13.48 -5.93 -21.58
N GLY A 186 13.21 -4.66 -21.87
CA GLY A 186 11.96 -4.26 -22.53
C GLY A 186 11.85 -4.68 -23.99
N ASP A 187 12.98 -4.83 -24.69
CA ASP A 187 13.00 -5.31 -26.06
C ASP A 187 12.62 -6.79 -26.11
N LEU A 188 13.20 -7.59 -25.21
CA LEU A 188 12.90 -9.03 -25.11
C LEU A 188 11.49 -9.28 -24.59
N LEU A 189 11.02 -8.46 -23.63
CA LEU A 189 9.65 -8.53 -23.13
C LEU A 189 8.63 -8.33 -24.25
N ALA A 190 8.86 -7.35 -25.13
CA ALA A 190 7.93 -6.99 -26.20
C ALA A 190 7.68 -8.14 -27.19
N ASP A 191 8.64 -9.02 -27.38
CA ASP A 191 8.48 -10.22 -28.21
C ASP A 191 7.92 -11.41 -27.41
N ALA A 192 8.48 -11.67 -26.23
CA ALA A 192 8.10 -12.81 -25.39
C ALA A 192 6.63 -12.75 -24.96
N VAL A 193 6.11 -11.57 -24.60
CA VAL A 193 4.71 -11.43 -24.13
C VAL A 193 3.66 -11.78 -25.19
N LYS A 194 3.99 -11.67 -26.48
CA LYS A 194 3.10 -12.06 -27.58
C LYS A 194 2.97 -13.59 -27.73
N ARG A 195 3.92 -14.34 -27.16
CA ARG A 195 3.98 -15.80 -27.21
C ARG A 195 3.41 -16.48 -25.97
N VAL A 196 2.93 -15.70 -24.98
CA VAL A 196 2.33 -16.23 -23.76
C VAL A 196 1.05 -17.00 -24.11
N PRO A 197 0.97 -18.30 -23.78
CA PRO A 197 -0.21 -19.10 -24.06
C PRO A 197 -1.33 -18.80 -23.04
N ALA A 198 -2.58 -19.02 -23.44
CA ALA A 198 -3.67 -19.08 -22.50
C ALA A 198 -3.54 -20.31 -21.60
N ALA A 199 -3.59 -20.14 -20.29
CA ALA A 199 -3.49 -21.21 -19.31
C ALA A 199 -4.65 -22.21 -19.46
N ARG A 200 -4.37 -23.53 -19.40
CA ARG A 200 -5.37 -24.59 -19.62
C ARG A 200 -6.51 -24.56 -18.60
N ALA A 201 -6.19 -24.24 -17.33
CA ALA A 201 -7.16 -24.26 -16.24
C ALA A 201 -8.08 -23.04 -16.23
N THR A 202 -7.58 -21.84 -16.60
CA THR A 202 -8.30 -20.57 -16.43
C THR A 202 -8.59 -19.83 -17.73
N GLY A 203 -7.86 -20.10 -18.79
CA GLY A 203 -7.86 -19.32 -20.03
C GLY A 203 -7.11 -17.97 -19.92
N GLU A 204 -6.45 -17.71 -18.79
CA GLU A 204 -5.67 -16.49 -18.57
C GLU A 204 -4.30 -16.57 -19.24
N GLU A 205 -3.81 -15.45 -19.74
CA GLU A 205 -2.43 -15.28 -20.16
C GLU A 205 -1.61 -14.81 -18.94
N TYR A 206 -0.80 -15.70 -18.36
CA TYR A 206 0.01 -15.40 -17.20
C TYR A 206 1.36 -14.78 -17.59
N LEU A 207 1.71 -13.65 -16.98
CA LEU A 207 3.04 -13.04 -17.15
C LEU A 207 4.16 -13.96 -16.63
N THR A 208 3.86 -14.86 -15.70
CA THR A 208 4.77 -15.86 -15.14
C THR A 208 5.23 -16.91 -16.16
N GLU A 209 4.65 -16.95 -17.36
CA GLU A 209 5.14 -17.77 -18.48
C GLU A 209 6.34 -17.13 -19.20
N VAL A 210 6.48 -15.79 -19.15
CA VAL A 210 7.54 -15.07 -19.86
C VAL A 210 8.95 -15.53 -19.46
N PRO A 211 9.29 -15.77 -18.19
CA PRO A 211 10.60 -16.31 -17.81
C PRO A 211 10.94 -17.65 -18.49
N ALA A 212 9.96 -18.55 -18.60
CA ALA A 212 10.18 -19.84 -19.28
C ALA A 212 10.37 -19.66 -20.79
N ILE A 213 9.66 -18.74 -21.42
CA ILE A 213 9.81 -18.40 -22.84
C ILE A 213 11.22 -17.85 -23.10
N LEU A 214 11.65 -16.86 -22.32
CA LEU A 214 12.98 -16.24 -22.46
C LEU A 214 14.12 -17.24 -22.21
N ARG A 215 13.96 -18.13 -21.21
CA ARG A 215 14.92 -19.22 -21.01
C ARG A 215 14.98 -20.16 -22.19
N GLY A 216 13.83 -20.51 -22.77
CA GLY A 216 13.77 -21.35 -23.99
C GLY A 216 14.48 -20.73 -25.18
N ASP A 217 14.54 -19.42 -25.26
CA ASP A 217 15.30 -18.67 -26.28
C ASP A 217 16.81 -18.56 -25.94
N GLY A 218 17.26 -19.15 -24.83
CA GLY A 218 18.65 -19.12 -24.39
C GLY A 218 19.07 -17.91 -23.58
N HIS A 219 18.11 -17.09 -23.10
CA HIS A 219 18.39 -15.92 -22.28
C HIS A 219 18.51 -16.26 -20.78
N LEU A 220 19.28 -15.45 -20.06
CA LEU A 220 19.44 -15.57 -18.60
C LEU A 220 18.16 -15.13 -17.89
N VAL A 221 17.68 -15.97 -16.96
CA VAL A 221 16.60 -15.67 -16.02
C VAL A 221 17.19 -15.53 -14.63
N GLY A 222 17.21 -14.31 -14.11
CA GLY A 222 17.71 -13.95 -12.78
C GLY A 222 16.63 -13.97 -11.69
N SER A 223 17.07 -13.82 -10.44
CA SER A 223 16.17 -13.62 -9.30
C SER A 223 16.75 -12.64 -8.32
N ALA A 224 15.89 -11.77 -7.77
CA ALA A 224 16.17 -10.95 -6.61
C ALA A 224 15.34 -11.48 -5.42
N PHE A 225 15.95 -11.68 -4.26
CA PHE A 225 15.27 -12.27 -3.11
C PHE A 225 14.81 -11.18 -2.14
N CYS A 226 13.50 -11.13 -1.88
CA CYS A 226 12.92 -10.30 -0.83
C CYS A 226 12.87 -11.09 0.48
N ALA A 227 13.61 -10.63 1.50
CA ALA A 227 13.69 -11.29 2.78
C ALA A 227 12.40 -11.11 3.63
N ASP A 228 11.73 -9.98 3.46
CA ASP A 228 10.47 -9.68 4.16
C ASP A 228 9.28 -10.07 3.27
N PHE A 229 8.72 -11.27 3.52
CA PHE A 229 7.59 -11.78 2.74
C PHE A 229 6.36 -10.85 2.78
N ASP A 230 6.17 -10.09 3.86
CA ASP A 230 5.04 -9.17 3.96
C ASP A 230 5.07 -8.09 2.86
N GLU A 231 6.26 -7.71 2.34
CA GLU A 231 6.37 -6.74 1.25
C GLU A 231 5.73 -7.21 -0.05
N VAL A 232 5.81 -8.51 -0.32
CA VAL A 232 5.32 -9.10 -1.57
C VAL A 232 3.93 -9.72 -1.44
N GLN A 233 3.33 -9.63 -0.25
CA GLN A 233 2.02 -10.21 0.00
C GLN A 233 0.91 -9.40 -0.65
N GLY A 234 0.19 -10.03 -1.59
CA GLY A 234 -1.00 -9.47 -2.21
C GLY A 234 -2.22 -9.54 -1.28
N VAL A 235 -3.02 -8.48 -1.26
CA VAL A 235 -4.27 -8.38 -0.51
C VAL A 235 -5.46 -8.73 -1.40
N ASN A 236 -6.17 -9.82 -1.12
CA ASN A 236 -7.26 -10.33 -1.94
C ASN A 236 -8.62 -10.41 -1.22
N ASN A 237 -8.65 -10.27 0.09
CA ASN A 237 -9.85 -10.33 0.92
C ASN A 237 -9.71 -9.43 2.15
N GLN A 238 -10.81 -9.28 2.92
CA GLN A 238 -10.85 -8.41 4.09
C GLN A 238 -9.89 -8.85 5.22
N ALA A 239 -9.66 -10.15 5.40
CA ALA A 239 -8.74 -10.65 6.41
C ALA A 239 -7.29 -10.28 6.08
N GLN A 240 -6.89 -10.42 4.79
CA GLN A 240 -5.58 -9.98 4.31
C GLN A 240 -5.43 -8.45 4.38
N LEU A 241 -6.50 -7.69 4.10
CA LEU A 241 -6.51 -6.24 4.26
C LEU A 241 -6.26 -5.82 5.72
N ALA A 242 -6.96 -6.47 6.67
CA ALA A 242 -6.77 -6.21 8.09
C ALA A 242 -5.33 -6.55 8.56
N ARG A 243 -4.74 -7.64 8.03
CA ARG A 243 -3.33 -7.98 8.28
C ARG A 243 -2.39 -6.90 7.73
N ALA A 244 -2.59 -6.48 6.46
CA ALA A 244 -1.76 -5.45 5.83
C ALA A 244 -1.77 -4.14 6.62
N ARG A 245 -2.96 -3.71 7.11
CA ARG A 245 -3.09 -2.55 7.99
C ARG A 245 -2.25 -2.68 9.25
N ARG A 246 -2.29 -3.85 9.90
CA ARG A 246 -1.52 -4.09 11.13
C ARG A 246 -0.02 -4.03 10.85
N VAL A 247 0.46 -4.75 9.85
CA VAL A 247 1.90 -4.78 9.49
C VAL A 247 2.40 -3.37 9.15
N LEU A 248 1.66 -2.62 8.33
CA LEU A 248 2.08 -1.27 7.97
C LEU A 248 2.04 -0.32 9.18
N ASN A 249 1.00 -0.41 10.03
CA ASN A 249 0.93 0.38 11.25
C ASN A 249 2.10 0.07 12.19
N GLU A 250 2.47 -1.18 12.39
CA GLU A 250 3.64 -1.59 13.19
C GLU A 250 4.95 -0.99 12.65
N ARG A 251 5.13 -0.95 11.32
CA ARG A 251 6.28 -0.28 10.68
C ARG A 251 6.27 1.23 10.95
N LEU A 252 5.12 1.89 10.85
CA LEU A 252 4.96 3.32 11.11
C LEU A 252 5.25 3.65 12.59
N LEU A 253 4.70 2.88 13.52
CA LEU A 253 4.95 3.05 14.96
C LEU A 253 6.43 2.88 15.28
N THR A 254 7.07 1.84 14.74
CA THR A 254 8.52 1.59 14.91
C THR A 254 9.35 2.76 14.40
N ARG A 255 9.02 3.31 13.21
CA ARG A 255 9.67 4.49 12.64
C ARG A 255 9.57 5.69 13.56
N TRP A 256 8.37 5.98 14.08
CA TRP A 256 8.16 7.13 14.96
C TRP A 256 8.86 6.97 16.32
N MET A 257 8.84 5.76 16.91
CA MET A 257 9.60 5.49 18.14
C MET A 257 11.11 5.66 17.92
N ALA A 258 11.64 5.20 16.80
CA ALA A 258 13.05 5.43 16.44
C ALA A 258 13.37 6.92 16.19
N ALA A 259 12.39 7.73 15.79
CA ALA A 259 12.52 9.19 15.63
C ALA A 259 12.33 9.97 16.93
N GLY A 260 12.21 9.31 18.09
CA GLY A 260 12.12 9.95 19.41
C GLY A 260 10.70 10.29 19.87
N VAL A 261 9.68 9.65 19.28
CA VAL A 261 8.28 9.74 19.73
C VAL A 261 8.02 8.66 20.79
N THR A 262 7.44 9.04 21.92
CA THR A 262 7.01 8.08 22.94
C THR A 262 5.61 7.57 22.61
N ILE A 263 5.47 6.29 22.27
CA ILE A 263 4.18 5.62 22.06
C ILE A 263 3.95 4.67 23.24
N VAL A 264 2.95 4.99 24.08
CA VAL A 264 2.72 4.28 25.35
C VAL A 264 2.18 2.88 25.15
N ASP A 265 1.28 2.72 24.20
CA ASP A 265 0.69 1.44 23.82
C ASP A 265 0.59 1.30 22.31
N PRO A 266 1.61 0.67 21.68
CA PRO A 266 1.60 0.43 20.24
C PRO A 266 0.40 -0.41 19.76
N ALA A 267 -0.13 -1.30 20.59
CA ALA A 267 -1.20 -2.20 20.19
C ALA A 267 -2.54 -1.49 19.94
N SER A 268 -2.79 -0.37 20.63
CA SER A 268 -4.02 0.43 20.49
C SER A 268 -3.81 1.76 19.74
N THR A 269 -2.60 2.03 19.25
CA THR A 269 -2.28 3.27 18.51
C THR A 269 -2.29 3.02 17.02
N TRP A 270 -2.98 3.88 16.27
CA TRP A 270 -3.05 3.81 14.80
C TRP A 270 -2.61 5.14 14.19
N ILE A 271 -1.72 5.07 13.20
CA ILE A 271 -1.13 6.24 12.55
C ILE A 271 -1.16 6.06 11.04
N ASP A 272 -1.71 7.03 10.33
CA ASP A 272 -1.70 7.04 8.87
C ASP A 272 -0.32 7.43 8.29
N VAL A 273 -0.07 7.03 7.05
CA VAL A 273 1.24 7.21 6.39
C VAL A 273 1.63 8.67 6.17
N ASP A 274 0.66 9.56 6.01
CA ASP A 274 0.86 10.99 5.74
C ASP A 274 0.86 11.85 7.02
N VAL A 275 0.77 11.22 8.21
CA VAL A 275 0.93 11.87 9.51
C VAL A 275 2.38 12.25 9.75
N HIS A 276 2.61 13.44 10.30
CA HIS A 276 3.91 13.93 10.70
C HIS A 276 3.98 14.16 12.21
N ILE A 277 5.04 13.67 12.87
CA ILE A 277 5.19 13.79 14.33
C ILE A 277 6.62 14.27 14.63
N GLU A 278 6.76 15.36 15.35
CA GLU A 278 8.06 15.86 15.77
C GLU A 278 8.63 15.09 16.99
N PRO A 279 9.96 15.15 17.20
CA PRO A 279 10.60 14.47 18.34
C PRO A 279 10.07 14.99 19.70
N GLY A 280 10.11 14.11 20.72
CA GLY A 280 9.66 14.44 22.08
C GLY A 280 8.15 14.43 22.29
N VAL A 281 7.37 14.13 21.25
CA VAL A 281 5.91 13.94 21.36
C VAL A 281 5.61 12.66 22.14
N ARG A 282 4.53 12.70 22.97
CA ARG A 282 4.00 11.54 23.68
C ARG A 282 2.62 11.19 23.15
N ILE A 283 2.45 9.96 22.65
CA ILE A 283 1.16 9.40 22.23
C ILE A 283 0.71 8.36 23.26
N SER A 284 -0.44 8.60 23.88
CA SER A 284 -1.04 7.68 24.85
C SER A 284 -1.98 6.68 24.17
N GLN A 285 -2.39 5.64 24.91
CA GLN A 285 -3.19 4.52 24.40
C GLN A 285 -4.50 4.95 23.71
N ALA A 286 -5.03 4.10 22.85
CA ALA A 286 -6.29 4.29 22.13
C ALA A 286 -6.34 5.59 21.32
N THR A 287 -5.22 5.99 20.73
CA THR A 287 -5.09 7.20 19.90
C THR A 287 -5.02 6.84 18.43
N GLN A 288 -5.77 7.58 17.60
CA GLN A 288 -5.77 7.45 16.14
C GLN A 288 -5.38 8.80 15.53
N LEU A 289 -4.34 8.79 14.70
CA LEU A 289 -3.86 9.93 13.94
C LEU A 289 -4.06 9.65 12.45
N GLU A 290 -4.99 10.39 11.84
CA GLU A 290 -5.46 10.13 10.49
C GLU A 290 -5.14 11.27 9.52
N GLY A 291 -5.05 10.92 8.22
CA GLY A 291 -4.86 11.86 7.14
C GLY A 291 -3.52 12.60 7.23
N ARG A 292 -3.54 13.94 7.06
CA ARG A 292 -2.35 14.80 7.13
C ARG A 292 -2.19 15.48 8.49
N THR A 293 -2.49 14.74 9.57
CA THR A 293 -2.31 15.25 10.93
C THR A 293 -0.83 15.53 11.22
N ALA A 294 -0.55 16.67 11.84
CA ALA A 294 0.81 17.09 12.22
C ALA A 294 0.88 17.39 13.70
N ILE A 295 1.86 16.81 14.42
CA ILE A 295 2.02 16.98 15.87
C ILE A 295 3.38 17.63 16.15
N GLY A 296 3.34 18.84 16.74
CA GLY A 296 4.51 19.62 17.09
C GLY A 296 5.27 19.11 18.31
N ALA A 297 6.55 19.48 18.40
CA ALA A 297 7.49 18.98 19.39
C ALA A 297 6.98 19.12 20.84
N GLY A 298 7.21 18.08 21.66
CA GLY A 298 6.85 18.07 23.08
C GLY A 298 5.35 18.03 23.36
N ALA A 299 4.49 17.92 22.35
CA ALA A 299 3.05 17.79 22.56
C ALA A 299 2.69 16.41 23.15
N SER A 300 1.53 16.35 23.83
CA SER A 300 0.96 15.13 24.39
C SER A 300 -0.42 14.87 23.81
N VAL A 301 -0.63 13.70 23.19
CA VAL A 301 -1.90 13.32 22.56
C VAL A 301 -2.40 12.00 23.14
N GLY A 302 -3.67 11.96 23.50
CA GLY A 302 -4.31 10.81 24.13
C GLY A 302 -4.34 10.88 25.65
N PRO A 303 -4.97 9.92 26.35
CA PRO A 303 -5.58 8.73 25.75
C PRO A 303 -6.90 9.03 25.02
N GLY A 304 -7.34 8.07 24.18
CA GLY A 304 -8.68 8.10 23.59
C GLY A 304 -8.93 9.26 22.64
N CYS A 305 -7.97 9.63 21.81
CA CYS A 305 -8.07 10.70 20.82
C CYS A 305 -8.24 10.18 19.39
N LEU A 306 -9.05 10.89 18.60
CA LEU A 306 -9.11 10.77 17.15
C LEU A 306 -8.79 12.15 16.54
N LEU A 307 -7.65 12.24 15.84
CA LEU A 307 -7.23 13.46 15.17
C LEU A 307 -7.15 13.19 13.67
N ARG A 308 -7.94 13.91 12.87
CA ARG A 308 -7.94 13.81 11.40
C ARG A 308 -7.58 15.16 10.78
N ASN A 309 -6.59 15.20 9.92
CA ASN A 309 -6.13 16.41 9.22
C ASN A 309 -5.91 17.58 10.20
N THR A 310 -5.45 17.31 11.41
CA THR A 310 -5.37 18.27 12.51
C THR A 310 -3.92 18.67 12.76
N SER A 311 -3.68 19.99 12.91
CA SER A 311 -2.39 20.52 13.32
C SER A 311 -2.37 20.77 14.82
N VAL A 312 -1.48 20.09 15.55
CA VAL A 312 -1.28 20.27 17.00
C VAL A 312 0.04 21.00 17.24
N GLY A 313 -0.03 22.18 17.84
CA GLY A 313 1.14 23.02 18.12
C GLY A 313 2.07 22.42 19.18
N ALA A 314 3.32 22.91 19.19
CA ALA A 314 4.34 22.44 20.12
C ALA A 314 3.91 22.59 21.58
N GLY A 315 4.18 21.58 22.42
CA GLY A 315 3.85 21.56 23.84
C GLY A 315 2.35 21.53 24.17
N ALA A 316 1.46 21.42 23.18
CA ALA A 316 0.02 21.31 23.41
C ALA A 316 -0.36 19.96 24.00
N THR A 317 -1.49 19.91 24.69
CA THR A 317 -2.05 18.68 25.28
C THR A 317 -3.44 18.45 24.72
N VAL A 318 -3.68 17.28 24.12
CA VAL A 318 -4.99 16.85 23.62
C VAL A 318 -5.36 15.55 24.30
N LEU A 319 -6.48 15.49 25.01
CA LEU A 319 -6.90 14.29 25.73
C LEU A 319 -8.39 14.02 25.53
N GLN A 320 -8.74 12.74 25.30
CA GLN A 320 -10.13 12.27 25.13
C GLN A 320 -10.95 13.21 24.22
N ALA A 321 -10.41 13.50 23.03
CA ALA A 321 -10.99 14.47 22.11
C ALA A 321 -11.07 13.92 20.68
N VAL A 322 -12.02 14.46 19.90
CA VAL A 322 -12.11 14.29 18.45
C VAL A 322 -11.78 15.64 17.81
N CYS A 323 -10.78 15.66 16.92
CA CYS A 323 -10.38 16.87 16.20
C CYS A 323 -10.36 16.56 14.70
N GLU A 324 -11.13 17.32 13.91
CA GLU A 324 -11.26 17.15 12.46
C GLU A 324 -10.99 18.47 11.75
N ASP A 325 -10.02 18.47 10.83
CA ASP A 325 -9.59 19.65 10.06
C ASP A 325 -9.37 20.90 10.97
N ALA A 326 -8.78 20.67 12.14
CA ALA A 326 -8.66 21.67 13.23
C ALA A 326 -7.20 22.10 13.46
N VAL A 327 -7.05 23.23 14.14
CA VAL A 327 -5.76 23.73 14.63
C VAL A 327 -5.80 23.87 16.14
N VAL A 328 -4.87 23.23 16.82
CA VAL A 328 -4.61 23.37 18.26
C VAL A 328 -3.36 24.22 18.43
N GLU A 329 -3.51 25.39 19.03
CA GLU A 329 -2.39 26.33 19.21
C GLU A 329 -1.31 25.78 20.16
N PRO A 330 -0.04 26.21 20.02
CA PRO A 330 1.03 25.77 20.90
C PRO A 330 0.73 25.99 22.38
N GLY A 331 1.06 25.02 23.23
CA GLY A 331 0.89 25.06 24.68
C GLY A 331 -0.55 25.02 25.18
N THR A 332 -1.55 24.89 24.30
CA THR A 332 -2.95 24.82 24.71
C THR A 332 -3.35 23.43 25.21
N VAL A 333 -4.43 23.36 26.00
CA VAL A 333 -5.02 22.10 26.46
C VAL A 333 -6.40 21.94 25.84
N VAL A 334 -6.62 20.83 25.15
CA VAL A 334 -7.91 20.45 24.53
C VAL A 334 -8.44 19.19 25.20
N GLY A 335 -9.71 19.21 25.61
CA GLY A 335 -10.38 18.07 26.25
C GLY A 335 -10.47 18.19 27.76
N PRO A 336 -11.00 17.19 28.49
CA PRO A 336 -11.58 15.98 27.90
C PRO A 336 -12.94 16.24 27.23
N PHE A 337 -13.32 15.32 26.30
CA PHE A 337 -14.62 15.30 25.62
C PHE A 337 -14.86 16.47 24.66
N ALA A 338 -13.80 17.09 24.16
CA ALA A 338 -13.90 18.14 23.16
C ALA A 338 -14.09 17.53 21.75
N HIS A 339 -14.90 18.22 20.93
CA HIS A 339 -15.00 17.94 19.49
C HIS A 339 -14.66 19.22 18.72
N LEU A 340 -13.45 19.30 18.19
CA LEU A 340 -13.02 20.42 17.35
C LEU A 340 -13.31 20.13 15.88
N ARG A 341 -13.91 21.10 15.19
CA ARG A 341 -14.26 21.08 13.77
C ARG A 341 -13.55 22.20 13.01
N PRO A 342 -13.61 22.22 11.66
CA PRO A 342 -13.02 23.29 10.86
C PRO A 342 -13.42 24.68 11.34
N GLY A 343 -12.45 25.57 11.58
CA GLY A 343 -12.67 26.93 12.06
C GLY A 343 -12.86 27.09 13.56
N ALA A 344 -12.91 26.02 14.35
CA ALA A 344 -12.86 26.10 15.81
C ALA A 344 -11.43 26.40 16.26
N ALA A 345 -11.20 27.58 16.79
CA ALA A 345 -9.93 27.98 17.38
C ALA A 345 -9.93 27.69 18.88
N GLY A 346 -9.14 26.72 19.31
CA GLY A 346 -8.69 26.48 20.67
C GLY A 346 -9.72 26.58 21.82
N GLN A 347 -9.22 26.82 22.99
CA GLN A 347 -9.86 26.72 24.33
C GLN A 347 -11.25 27.36 24.49
N ARG A 348 -11.58 28.45 23.76
CA ARG A 348 -12.85 29.19 23.95
C ARG A 348 -14.08 28.47 23.42
N ASP A 349 -13.96 27.68 22.39
CA ASP A 349 -15.10 26.96 21.78
C ASP A 349 -15.33 25.61 22.46
N ALA A 350 -14.26 24.95 22.95
CA ALA A 350 -14.37 23.74 23.76
C ALA A 350 -15.14 23.93 25.05
N GLU A 351 -14.98 25.11 25.72
CA GLU A 351 -15.77 25.46 26.91
C GLU A 351 -17.25 25.75 26.58
N ARG A 352 -17.54 26.33 25.43
CA ARG A 352 -18.91 26.57 24.97
C ARG A 352 -19.66 25.30 24.63
N ASP A 353 -19.01 24.35 23.92
CA ASP A 353 -19.62 23.07 23.58
C ASP A 353 -19.80 22.15 24.80
N ALA A 354 -18.88 22.20 25.78
CA ALA A 354 -19.03 21.52 27.06
C ALA A 354 -20.16 22.11 27.90
N ALA A 355 -20.32 23.43 27.89
CA ALA A 355 -21.42 24.12 28.60
C ALA A 355 -22.79 23.86 27.96
N ALA A 356 -22.86 23.72 26.63
CA ALA A 356 -24.09 23.40 25.91
C ALA A 356 -24.59 21.96 26.14
N GLN A 357 -23.70 21.05 26.54
CA GLN A 357 -24.03 19.65 26.82
C GLN A 357 -24.26 19.35 28.30
N SER A 358 -24.17 20.33 29.21
CA SER A 358 -24.48 20.16 30.64
C SER A 358 -26.00 20.12 30.84
N PRO A 359 -26.58 19.01 31.37
CA PRO A 359 -28.01 19.01 31.67
C PRO A 359 -28.31 20.08 32.73
N ALA A 360 -29.32 20.88 32.44
CA ALA A 360 -29.81 21.90 33.36
C ALA A 360 -29.98 21.31 34.76
N ARG A 361 -29.28 21.89 35.73
CA ARG A 361 -29.49 21.54 37.14
C ARG A 361 -30.97 21.77 37.49
N ALA A 362 -31.68 20.68 37.68
CA ALA A 362 -33.01 20.73 38.28
C ALA A 362 -32.89 21.38 39.68
N SER A 363 -33.51 22.54 39.82
CA SER A 363 -33.63 23.23 41.09
C SER A 363 -34.37 22.35 42.09
N SER A 364 -33.68 21.83 43.10
CA SER A 364 -34.29 21.22 44.26
C SER A 364 -34.87 22.34 45.14
N SER A 365 -36.16 22.59 45.05
CA SER A 365 -36.90 23.36 46.04
C SER A 365 -37.71 22.42 46.93
N ALA A 366 -37.36 22.46 48.22
CA ALA A 366 -38.20 22.30 49.36
C ALA A 366 -38.96 21.00 49.65
N TRP A 367 -38.34 20.15 50.46
CA TRP A 367 -39.13 19.38 51.43
C TRP A 367 -39.05 20.06 52.81
N GLN A 368 -40.09 20.80 53.17
CA GLN A 368 -40.34 21.16 54.55
C GLN A 368 -41.21 20.13 55.25
N HIS A 369 -40.76 19.71 56.41
CA HIS A 369 -41.48 18.89 57.37
C HIS A 369 -42.86 19.45 57.68
N LYS A 370 -43.88 18.58 57.84
CA LYS A 370 -44.97 18.76 58.77
C LYS A 370 -45.21 17.44 59.50
N GLU A 371 -44.85 17.44 60.79
CA GLU A 371 -45.40 16.56 61.80
C GLU A 371 -46.84 16.93 62.07
N SER A 372 -47.72 15.97 62.10
CA SER A 372 -48.85 15.83 63.10
C SER A 372 -49.49 14.47 62.90
#